data_42d869400a99c3933f2211db84756be4
#
_entry.id   42d869400a99c3933f2211db84756be4
#
_cell.length_a   1.000
_cell.length_b   1.000
_cell.length_c   1.000
_cell.angle_alpha   90.00
_cell.angle_beta   90.00
_cell.angle_gamma   90.00
#
_symmetry.space_group_name_H-M   'P 1'
#
loop_
_entity.id
_entity.type
_entity.pdbx_description
1 polymer ?
#
loop_
_entity_poly.entity_id
_entity_poly.type
_entity_poly.pdbx_seq_one_letter_code
_entity_poly.pdbx_strand_id
1 'polypeptide(L)'
;MKKSEYVLEPAEIVWNDQNPYSRRYRDIYGQANYVIREKLNVFVKRFAEFVKDIPRNSQVTVCELGLGFGINLLLTAEFWTSLPKSSRLNFISIEKHPVNKADLKKMLQFLETSNKDQFISKYPMPFKGQHVIWIQENVRVLIVLDDVVSALSNLDANVDFWFLDGFSPAKNERMWDNQVFKKIRMLSRPGAR
;
A
#
# COMPACT_ATOMS: atom_id res chain seq x y z
N MET A 1 27.14 16.39 -8.67
CA MET A 1 26.79 15.99 -7.29
C MET A 1 26.31 14.54 -7.31
N LYS A 2 26.90 13.62 -6.53
CA LYS A 2 26.36 12.26 -6.36
C LYS A 2 24.99 12.39 -5.68
N LYS A 3 23.93 11.84 -6.31
CA LYS A 3 22.64 11.70 -5.62
C LYS A 3 22.86 11.01 -4.29
N SER A 4 22.29 11.53 -3.20
CA SER A 4 22.35 10.87 -1.90
C SER A 4 21.74 9.48 -2.03
N GLU A 5 22.40 8.46 -1.50
CA GLU A 5 21.94 7.07 -1.50
C GLU A 5 20.58 6.87 -0.82
N TYR A 6 20.18 7.87 -0.02
CA TYR A 6 18.92 7.87 0.74
C TYR A 6 17.74 8.51 -0.01
N VAL A 7 17.98 9.20 -1.14
CA VAL A 7 16.91 9.82 -1.92
C VAL A 7 16.43 8.87 -2.98
N LEU A 8 15.19 8.42 -2.88
CA LEU A 8 14.58 7.55 -3.88
C LEU A 8 14.15 8.33 -5.12
N GLU A 9 14.15 7.65 -6.24
CA GLU A 9 13.58 8.18 -7.49
C GLU A 9 12.06 8.06 -7.41
N PRO A 10 11.32 9.19 -7.49
CA PRO A 10 9.87 9.13 -7.56
C PRO A 10 9.37 8.37 -8.79
N ALA A 11 8.13 7.94 -8.74
CA ALA A 11 7.46 7.35 -9.89
C ALA A 11 7.41 8.32 -11.07
N GLU A 12 7.81 7.86 -12.25
CA GLU A 12 7.67 8.60 -13.50
C GLU A 12 6.30 8.30 -14.10
N ILE A 13 5.34 9.20 -13.84
CA ILE A 13 3.95 9.02 -14.27
C ILE A 13 3.64 9.89 -15.48
N VAL A 14 3.05 9.28 -16.49
CA VAL A 14 2.43 9.97 -17.64
C VAL A 14 0.93 9.77 -17.54
N TRP A 15 0.20 10.84 -17.69
CA TRP A 15 -1.25 10.81 -17.69
C TRP A 15 -1.78 10.75 -19.12
N ASN A 16 -2.48 9.66 -19.44
CA ASN A 16 -3.26 9.53 -20.66
C ASN A 16 -4.72 9.82 -20.28
N ASP A 17 -5.16 11.05 -20.50
CA ASP A 17 -6.39 11.60 -19.94
C ASP A 17 -6.41 11.49 -18.39
N GLN A 18 -7.22 10.61 -17.85
CA GLN A 18 -7.33 10.35 -16.41
C GLN A 18 -6.56 9.11 -15.97
N ASN A 19 -5.90 8.40 -16.87
CA ASN A 19 -5.26 7.12 -16.58
C ASN A 19 -3.76 7.29 -16.36
N PRO A 20 -3.24 7.03 -15.14
CA PRO A 20 -1.83 7.12 -14.84
C PRO A 20 -1.07 5.90 -15.40
N TYR A 21 -0.01 6.17 -16.14
CA TYR A 21 0.87 5.18 -16.76
C TYR A 21 2.29 5.34 -16.20
N SER A 22 2.90 4.24 -15.79
CA SER A 22 4.29 4.20 -15.36
C SER A 22 5.23 4.08 -16.56
N ARG A 23 6.07 5.08 -16.81
CA ARG A 23 7.12 4.98 -17.83
C ARG A 23 8.11 3.87 -17.53
N ARG A 24 8.50 3.74 -16.25
CA ARG A 24 9.50 2.77 -15.80
C ARG A 24 9.05 1.34 -16.03
N TYR A 25 7.83 1.02 -15.62
CA TYR A 25 7.30 -0.35 -15.72
C TYR A 25 6.53 -0.61 -17.00
N ARG A 26 6.30 0.42 -17.83
CA ARG A 26 5.50 0.33 -19.08
C ARG A 26 4.13 -0.31 -18.83
N ASP A 27 3.47 0.11 -17.75
CA ASP A 27 2.21 -0.45 -17.30
C ASP A 27 1.32 0.64 -16.71
N ILE A 28 0.02 0.38 -16.62
CA ILE A 28 -0.95 1.31 -16.03
C ILE A 28 -1.09 1.05 -14.53
N TYR A 29 -1.27 2.12 -13.75
CA TYR A 29 -1.65 1.98 -12.33
C TYR A 29 -3.11 1.55 -12.15
N GLY A 30 -3.89 1.64 -13.20
CA GLY A 30 -5.31 1.35 -13.27
C GLY A 30 -6.05 2.43 -14.05
N GLN A 31 -7.26 2.13 -14.49
CA GLN A 31 -8.13 3.11 -15.13
C GLN A 31 -8.88 3.89 -14.03
N ALA A 32 -8.76 5.22 -13.99
CA ALA A 32 -9.28 6.05 -12.91
C ALA A 32 -10.74 5.75 -12.51
N ASN A 33 -11.60 5.52 -13.50
CA ASN A 33 -13.01 5.20 -13.28
C ASN A 33 -13.29 3.77 -12.78
N TYR A 34 -12.33 2.85 -12.93
CA TYR A 34 -12.51 1.43 -12.60
C TYR A 34 -11.63 0.94 -11.47
N VAL A 35 -10.48 1.57 -11.25
CA VAL A 35 -9.49 1.11 -10.27
C VAL A 35 -10.07 1.02 -8.86
N ILE A 36 -10.88 1.97 -8.44
CA ILE A 36 -11.51 1.97 -7.11
C ILE A 36 -12.40 0.73 -6.95
N ARG A 37 -13.24 0.46 -7.95
CA ARG A 37 -14.12 -0.72 -7.95
C ARG A 37 -13.33 -2.03 -8.01
N GLU A 38 -12.26 -2.06 -8.77
CA GLU A 38 -11.33 -3.19 -8.85
C GLU A 38 -10.72 -3.47 -7.48
N LYS A 39 -10.09 -2.46 -6.84
CA LYS A 39 -9.45 -2.60 -5.53
C LYS A 39 -10.46 -3.00 -4.45
N LEU A 40 -11.66 -2.45 -4.46
CA LEU A 40 -12.74 -2.88 -3.57
C LEU A 40 -13.08 -4.37 -3.73
N ASN A 41 -13.18 -4.86 -4.98
CA ASN A 41 -13.58 -6.24 -5.24
C ASN A 41 -12.44 -7.24 -4.99
N VAL A 42 -11.21 -6.91 -5.40
CA VAL A 42 -10.08 -7.83 -5.32
C VAL A 42 -9.51 -7.90 -3.90
N PHE A 43 -9.34 -6.75 -3.24
CA PHE A 43 -8.63 -6.67 -1.97
C PHE A 43 -9.56 -6.44 -0.78
N VAL A 44 -10.31 -5.34 -0.77
CA VAL A 44 -11.03 -4.91 0.43
C VAL A 44 -12.16 -5.86 0.81
N LYS A 45 -12.91 -6.39 -0.15
CA LYS A 45 -13.94 -7.40 0.13
C LYS A 45 -13.36 -8.68 0.74
N ARG A 46 -12.21 -9.15 0.22
CA ARG A 46 -11.52 -10.33 0.77
C ARG A 46 -11.01 -10.08 2.18
N PHE A 47 -10.47 -8.89 2.41
CA PHE A 47 -10.09 -8.47 3.75
C PHE A 47 -11.30 -8.37 4.69
N ALA A 48 -12.42 -7.80 4.24
CA ALA A 48 -13.63 -7.73 5.02
C ALA A 48 -14.20 -9.12 5.39
N GLU A 49 -14.13 -10.08 4.47
CA GLU A 49 -14.48 -11.48 4.74
C GLU A 49 -13.57 -12.09 5.81
N PHE A 50 -12.26 -11.86 5.71
CA PHE A 50 -11.29 -12.33 6.69
C PHE A 50 -11.55 -11.74 8.09
N VAL A 51 -11.85 -10.45 8.18
CA VAL A 51 -12.07 -9.76 9.46
C VAL A 51 -13.33 -10.24 10.19
N LYS A 52 -14.34 -10.80 9.49
CA LYS A 52 -15.53 -11.35 10.14
C LYS A 52 -15.24 -12.47 11.14
N ASP A 53 -14.19 -13.24 10.88
CA ASP A 53 -13.79 -14.39 11.69
C ASP A 53 -12.84 -13.99 12.84
N ILE A 54 -12.48 -12.71 12.93
CA ILE A 54 -11.54 -12.20 13.94
C ILE A 54 -12.31 -11.72 15.18
N PRO A 55 -11.84 -12.05 16.40
CA PRO A 55 -12.45 -11.55 17.62
C PRO A 55 -12.49 -10.02 17.67
N ARG A 56 -13.55 -9.46 18.19
CA ARG A 56 -13.66 -8.03 18.48
C ARG A 56 -12.49 -7.61 19.40
N ASN A 57 -12.04 -6.38 19.26
CA ASN A 57 -10.89 -5.81 20.00
C ASN A 57 -9.52 -6.40 19.61
N SER A 58 -9.43 -7.05 18.47
CA SER A 58 -8.17 -7.59 17.96
C SER A 58 -7.33 -6.51 17.28
N GLN A 59 -6.04 -6.80 17.20
CA GLN A 59 -5.12 -6.09 16.33
C GLN A 59 -4.89 -6.91 15.08
N VAL A 60 -5.06 -6.28 13.92
CA VAL A 60 -4.84 -6.89 12.61
C VAL A 60 -3.70 -6.16 11.90
N THR A 61 -2.80 -6.92 11.32
CA THR A 61 -1.70 -6.40 10.51
C THR A 61 -1.89 -6.79 9.05
N VAL A 62 -2.04 -5.81 8.19
CA VAL A 62 -2.05 -5.95 6.73
C VAL A 62 -0.69 -5.54 6.20
N CYS A 63 -0.15 -6.26 5.22
CA CYS A 63 1.03 -5.82 4.47
C CYS A 63 0.73 -5.78 2.98
N GLU A 64 1.00 -4.64 2.36
CA GLU A 64 0.83 -4.38 0.94
C GLU A 64 2.17 -4.28 0.24
N LEU A 65 2.30 -4.92 -0.91
CA LEU A 65 3.42 -4.72 -1.83
C LEU A 65 2.97 -3.83 -2.98
N GLY A 66 3.53 -2.62 -3.05
CA GLY A 66 3.16 -1.59 -4.01
C GLY A 66 2.10 -0.64 -3.47
N LEU A 67 2.52 0.43 -2.78
CA LEU A 67 1.61 1.48 -2.29
C LEU A 67 0.90 2.20 -3.44
N GLY A 68 1.64 2.51 -4.51
CA GLY A 68 1.13 3.31 -5.61
C GLY A 68 0.50 4.62 -5.12
N PHE A 69 -0.77 4.81 -5.41
CA PHE A 69 -1.54 5.97 -4.95
C PHE A 69 -2.20 5.79 -3.57
N GLY A 70 -1.99 4.66 -2.90
CA GLY A 70 -2.56 4.37 -1.59
C GLY A 70 -4.06 4.07 -1.60
N ILE A 71 -4.63 3.66 -2.72
CA ILE A 71 -6.07 3.40 -2.86
C ILE A 71 -6.50 2.24 -1.95
N ASN A 72 -5.78 1.12 -1.97
CA ASN A 72 -6.08 -0.02 -1.08
C ASN A 72 -6.04 0.37 0.39
N LEU A 73 -5.00 1.11 0.78
CA LEU A 73 -4.85 1.63 2.14
C LEU A 73 -6.06 2.46 2.55
N LEU A 74 -6.45 3.45 1.71
CA LEU A 74 -7.53 4.37 2.04
C LEU A 74 -8.89 3.67 2.09
N LEU A 75 -9.17 2.77 1.15
CA LEU A 75 -10.39 1.96 1.15
C LEU A 75 -10.45 1.01 2.35
N THR A 76 -9.32 0.41 2.73
CA THR A 76 -9.23 -0.47 3.90
C THR A 76 -9.43 0.33 5.19
N ALA A 77 -8.83 1.52 5.30
CA ALA A 77 -9.01 2.40 6.43
C ALA A 77 -10.48 2.87 6.56
N GLU A 78 -11.13 3.20 5.43
CA GLU A 78 -12.56 3.56 5.43
C GLU A 78 -13.43 2.39 5.90
N PHE A 79 -13.21 1.18 5.38
CA PHE A 79 -13.89 -0.01 5.87
C PHE A 79 -13.67 -0.21 7.38
N TRP A 80 -12.44 0.03 7.88
CA TRP A 80 -12.10 -0.16 9.30
C TRP A 80 -12.88 0.77 10.22
N THR A 81 -13.37 1.93 9.73
CA THR A 81 -14.23 2.84 10.52
C THR A 81 -15.55 2.20 10.93
N SER A 82 -16.04 1.23 10.16
CA SER A 82 -17.28 0.52 10.46
C SER A 82 -17.14 -0.49 11.60
N LEU A 83 -15.91 -0.78 12.03
CA LEU A 83 -15.60 -1.73 13.09
C LEU A 83 -15.51 -1.05 14.46
N PRO A 84 -15.61 -1.80 15.58
CA PRO A 84 -15.45 -1.23 16.91
C PRO A 84 -14.11 -0.49 17.06
N LYS A 85 -14.11 0.70 17.66
CA LYS A 85 -12.91 1.54 17.87
C LYS A 85 -11.79 0.87 18.69
N SER A 86 -12.13 -0.14 19.46
CA SER A 86 -11.16 -0.98 20.20
C SER A 86 -10.33 -1.90 19.31
N SER A 87 -10.78 -2.19 18.08
CA SER A 87 -10.00 -2.94 17.09
C SER A 87 -8.96 -2.02 16.46
N ARG A 88 -7.74 -2.54 16.28
CA ARG A 88 -6.59 -1.78 15.74
C ARG A 88 -6.13 -2.36 14.41
N LEU A 89 -5.92 -1.50 13.42
CA LEU A 89 -5.31 -1.83 12.15
C LEU A 89 -3.87 -1.31 12.10
N ASN A 90 -2.93 -2.20 11.84
CA ASN A 90 -1.60 -1.85 11.37
C ASN A 90 -1.54 -2.12 9.87
N PHE A 91 -1.41 -1.08 9.08
CA PHE A 91 -1.26 -1.22 7.63
C PHE A 91 0.19 -0.91 7.25
N ILE A 92 0.90 -1.92 6.77
CA ILE A 92 2.27 -1.79 6.28
C ILE A 92 2.19 -1.73 4.77
N SER A 93 2.83 -0.76 4.13
CA SER A 93 2.91 -0.70 2.68
C SER A 93 4.33 -0.42 2.21
N ILE A 94 4.82 -1.22 1.27
CA ILE A 94 6.18 -1.12 0.74
C ILE A 94 6.12 -0.48 -0.64
N GLU A 95 6.96 0.54 -0.86
CA GLU A 95 7.01 1.25 -2.13
C GLU A 95 8.45 1.64 -2.48
N LYS A 96 8.85 1.35 -3.70
CA LYS A 96 10.20 1.68 -4.19
C LYS A 96 10.27 3.03 -4.88
N HIS A 97 9.21 3.42 -5.58
CA HIS A 97 9.12 4.63 -6.37
C HIS A 97 7.91 5.46 -5.95
N PRO A 98 8.02 6.20 -4.81
CA PRO A 98 6.87 6.92 -4.28
C PRO A 98 6.33 7.93 -5.28
N VAL A 99 5.02 8.02 -5.37
CA VAL A 99 4.31 8.98 -6.23
C VAL A 99 4.54 10.39 -5.69
N ASN A 100 4.72 11.37 -6.56
CA ASN A 100 4.80 12.76 -6.12
C ASN A 100 3.42 13.29 -5.66
N LYS A 101 3.40 14.32 -4.81
CA LYS A 101 2.15 14.83 -4.22
C LYS A 101 1.17 15.41 -5.24
N ALA A 102 1.63 15.91 -6.38
CA ALA A 102 0.74 16.45 -7.41
C ALA A 102 -0.05 15.32 -8.09
N ASP A 103 0.65 14.26 -8.49
CA ASP A 103 0.03 13.07 -9.09
C ASP A 103 -0.86 12.34 -8.07
N LEU A 104 -0.43 12.28 -6.80
CA LEU A 104 -1.23 11.71 -5.71
C LEU A 104 -2.58 12.44 -5.57
N LYS A 105 -2.57 13.78 -5.51
CA LYS A 105 -3.78 14.59 -5.45
C LYS A 105 -4.66 14.39 -6.68
N LYS A 106 -4.05 14.35 -7.87
CA LYS A 106 -4.77 14.16 -9.14
C LYS A 106 -5.48 12.81 -9.18
N MET A 107 -4.88 11.74 -8.66
CA MET A 107 -5.54 10.43 -8.62
C MET A 107 -6.60 10.36 -7.54
N LEU A 108 -6.31 10.83 -6.34
CA LEU A 108 -7.20 10.70 -5.20
C LEU A 108 -8.42 11.63 -5.25
N GLN A 109 -8.51 12.56 -6.23
CA GLN A 109 -9.75 13.32 -6.45
C GLN A 109 -10.95 12.42 -6.81
N PHE A 110 -10.70 11.26 -7.42
CA PHE A 110 -11.73 10.28 -7.79
C PHE A 110 -12.15 9.37 -6.63
N LEU A 111 -11.44 9.41 -5.51
CA LEU A 111 -11.71 8.59 -4.34
C LEU A 111 -12.49 9.37 -3.29
N GLU A 112 -13.66 8.89 -2.93
CA GLU A 112 -14.48 9.43 -1.84
C GLU A 112 -14.17 8.67 -0.55
N THR A 113 -13.32 9.25 0.31
CA THR A 113 -13.00 8.74 1.64
C THR A 113 -12.68 9.90 2.57
N SER A 114 -13.05 9.74 3.85
CA SER A 114 -12.79 10.73 4.89
C SER A 114 -11.31 10.96 5.18
N ASN A 115 -10.44 10.03 4.76
CA ASN A 115 -9.03 9.98 5.16
C ASN A 115 -8.05 10.52 4.10
N LYS A 116 -8.51 10.82 2.87
CA LYS A 116 -7.61 11.14 1.76
C LYS A 116 -6.77 12.40 1.99
N ASP A 117 -7.37 13.47 2.51
CA ASP A 117 -6.67 14.74 2.71
C ASP A 117 -5.60 14.62 3.80
N GLN A 118 -5.92 13.89 4.86
CA GLN A 118 -4.98 13.57 5.92
C GLN A 118 -3.82 12.72 5.40
N PHE A 119 -4.10 11.70 4.57
CA PHE A 119 -3.07 10.89 3.93
C PHE A 119 -2.16 11.73 3.03
N ILE A 120 -2.73 12.56 2.15
CA ILE A 120 -1.97 13.43 1.25
C ILE A 120 -1.07 14.39 2.06
N SER A 121 -1.58 14.96 3.14
CA SER A 121 -0.81 15.89 3.97
C SER A 121 0.40 15.22 4.63
N LYS A 122 0.22 13.99 5.12
CA LYS A 122 1.23 13.19 5.84
C LYS A 122 2.07 12.29 4.92
N TYR A 123 1.79 12.27 3.61
CA TYR A 123 2.54 11.44 2.67
C TYR A 123 4.03 11.78 2.72
N PRO A 124 4.91 10.78 2.90
CA PRO A 124 6.33 11.02 3.16
C PRO A 124 7.06 11.64 1.96
N MET A 125 8.14 12.33 2.26
CA MET A 125 9.14 12.71 1.25
C MET A 125 9.84 11.45 0.72
N PRO A 126 10.40 11.46 -0.51
CA PRO A 126 10.99 10.30 -1.15
C PRO A 126 12.36 9.94 -0.55
N PHE A 127 12.43 9.76 0.76
CA PHE A 127 13.61 9.27 1.45
C PHE A 127 13.43 7.81 1.85
N LYS A 128 14.46 7.01 1.55
CA LYS A 128 14.54 5.61 1.95
C LYS A 128 14.38 5.48 3.47
N GLY A 129 13.53 4.56 3.91
CA GLY A 129 13.30 4.30 5.33
C GLY A 129 11.87 3.98 5.67
N GLN A 130 11.61 3.99 6.96
CA GLN A 130 10.31 3.66 7.55
C GLN A 130 9.62 4.94 8.02
N HIS A 131 8.39 5.17 7.55
CA HIS A 131 7.60 6.36 7.84
C HIS A 131 6.28 5.96 8.48
N VAL A 132 6.12 6.30 9.76
CA VAL A 132 4.88 6.01 10.51
C VAL A 132 3.95 7.20 10.43
N ILE A 133 2.70 6.95 10.01
CA ILE A 133 1.63 7.94 10.04
C ILE A 133 0.37 7.33 10.67
N TRP A 134 -0.45 8.18 11.27
CA TRP A 134 -1.76 7.80 11.76
C TRP A 134 -2.83 8.44 10.87
N ILE A 135 -3.67 7.61 10.27
CA ILE A 135 -4.79 8.06 9.43
C ILE A 135 -6.03 8.24 10.30
N GLN A 136 -6.18 7.37 11.28
CA GLN A 136 -7.24 7.41 12.29
C GLN A 136 -6.64 7.01 13.64
N GLU A 137 -7.39 7.21 14.70
CA GLU A 137 -6.98 6.88 16.08
C GLU A 137 -6.61 5.41 16.23
N ASN A 138 -7.30 4.52 15.52
CA ASN A 138 -7.08 3.08 15.54
C ASN A 138 -6.49 2.50 14.23
N VAL A 139 -6.01 3.35 13.32
CA VAL A 139 -5.35 2.95 12.05
C VAL A 139 -3.96 3.54 11.98
N ARG A 140 -2.97 2.71 12.27
CA ARG A 140 -1.55 3.03 12.11
C ARG A 140 -1.06 2.55 10.76
N VAL A 141 -0.35 3.40 10.04
CA VAL A 141 0.26 3.09 8.75
C VAL A 141 1.77 3.18 8.85
N LEU A 142 2.45 2.15 8.39
CA LEU A 142 3.90 2.11 8.19
C LEU A 142 4.17 2.08 6.69
N ILE A 143 4.67 3.18 6.14
CA ILE A 143 5.14 3.24 4.75
C ILE A 143 6.63 2.96 4.75
N VAL A 144 7.04 1.87 4.12
CA VAL A 144 8.45 1.50 3.95
C VAL A 144 8.89 1.87 2.54
N LEU A 145 9.67 2.94 2.43
CA LEU A 145 10.21 3.41 1.16
C LEU A 145 11.55 2.72 0.90
N ASP A 146 11.52 1.59 0.20
CA ASP A 146 12.69 0.79 -0.18
C ASP A 146 12.34 -0.24 -1.27
N ASP A 147 13.37 -0.93 -1.77
CA ASP A 147 13.19 -2.15 -2.57
C ASP A 147 12.51 -3.24 -1.74
N VAL A 148 11.61 -4.01 -2.37
CA VAL A 148 10.77 -5.00 -1.67
C VAL A 148 11.58 -6.04 -0.90
N VAL A 149 12.68 -6.56 -1.46
CA VAL A 149 13.51 -7.58 -0.79
C VAL A 149 14.22 -6.97 0.42
N SER A 150 14.76 -5.77 0.27
CA SER A 150 15.39 -5.01 1.36
C SER A 150 14.37 -4.70 2.46
N ALA A 151 13.21 -4.16 2.10
CA ALA A 151 12.15 -3.81 3.03
C ALA A 151 11.69 -5.02 3.85
N LEU A 152 11.34 -6.13 3.18
CA LEU A 152 10.88 -7.36 3.86
C LEU A 152 11.99 -8.02 4.70
N SER A 153 13.27 -7.82 4.36
CA SER A 153 14.39 -8.36 5.14
C SER A 153 14.65 -7.60 6.44
N ASN A 154 14.28 -6.32 6.46
CA ASN A 154 14.45 -5.43 7.61
C ASN A 154 13.14 -5.15 8.36
N LEU A 155 12.08 -5.87 8.02
CA LEU A 155 10.79 -5.79 8.68
C LEU A 155 10.68 -6.89 9.74
N ASP A 156 10.31 -6.49 10.96
CA ASP A 156 9.88 -7.40 12.01
C ASP A 156 8.37 -7.22 12.22
N ALA A 157 7.59 -8.16 11.70
CA ALA A 157 6.15 -8.11 11.73
C ALA A 157 5.52 -9.51 11.68
N ASN A 158 4.31 -9.62 12.23
CA ASN A 158 3.46 -10.78 12.10
C ASN A 158 2.23 -10.39 11.29
N VAL A 159 2.24 -10.71 10.00
CA VAL A 159 1.22 -10.28 9.04
C VAL A 159 0.05 -11.25 9.02
N ASP A 160 -1.15 -10.72 9.12
CA ASP A 160 -2.40 -11.49 9.08
C ASP A 160 -2.99 -11.55 7.67
N PHE A 161 -2.77 -10.49 6.87
CA PHE A 161 -3.33 -10.41 5.53
C PHE A 161 -2.39 -9.69 4.56
N TRP A 162 -2.23 -10.21 3.33
CA TRP A 162 -1.35 -9.67 2.30
C TRP A 162 -2.14 -9.07 1.13
N PHE A 163 -1.75 -7.87 0.71
CA PHE A 163 -2.15 -7.27 -0.55
C PHE A 163 -0.97 -7.33 -1.53
N LEU A 164 -1.04 -8.23 -2.50
CA LEU A 164 -0.01 -8.36 -3.54
C LEU A 164 -0.44 -7.55 -4.76
N ASP A 165 -0.24 -6.24 -4.70
CA ASP A 165 -0.74 -5.25 -5.65
C ASP A 165 0.39 -4.50 -6.36
N GLY A 166 1.18 -5.21 -7.12
CA GLY A 166 2.23 -4.63 -7.93
C GLY A 166 1.92 -4.67 -9.43
N PHE A 167 2.76 -4.02 -10.22
CA PHE A 167 2.75 -4.22 -11.66
C PHE A 167 2.92 -5.70 -12.00
N SER A 168 2.38 -6.10 -13.16
CA SER A 168 2.36 -7.49 -13.58
C SER A 168 3.74 -8.16 -13.52
N PRO A 169 3.83 -9.48 -13.27
CA PRO A 169 5.11 -10.19 -13.20
C PRO A 169 6.02 -9.96 -14.40
N ALA A 170 5.44 -9.88 -15.61
CA ALA A 170 6.18 -9.61 -16.85
C ALA A 170 6.78 -8.19 -16.91
N LYS A 171 6.31 -7.25 -16.07
CA LYS A 171 6.77 -5.85 -16.02
C LYS A 171 7.63 -5.57 -14.80
N ASN A 172 7.48 -6.35 -13.73
CA ASN A 172 8.17 -6.15 -12.46
C ASN A 172 8.57 -7.51 -11.85
N GLU A 173 9.37 -8.30 -12.56
CA GLU A 173 9.81 -9.65 -12.15
C GLU A 173 10.35 -9.69 -10.71
N ARG A 174 11.12 -8.66 -10.32
CA ARG A 174 11.76 -8.61 -9.01
C ARG A 174 10.77 -8.63 -7.85
N MET A 175 9.59 -8.06 -8.01
CA MET A 175 8.54 -8.06 -6.98
C MET A 175 7.89 -9.43 -6.81
N TRP A 176 8.01 -10.27 -7.83
CA TRP A 176 7.44 -11.62 -7.90
C TRP A 176 8.48 -12.73 -7.80
N ASP A 177 9.70 -12.36 -7.37
CA ASP A 177 10.79 -13.31 -7.18
C ASP A 177 10.53 -14.26 -5.99
N ASN A 178 11.07 -15.47 -6.07
CA ASN A 178 10.98 -16.48 -5.01
C ASN A 178 11.51 -15.99 -3.65
N GLN A 179 12.47 -15.04 -3.64
CA GLN A 179 12.97 -14.46 -2.40
C GLN A 179 11.88 -13.64 -1.68
N VAL A 180 11.06 -12.91 -2.45
CA VAL A 180 9.92 -12.15 -1.91
C VAL A 180 8.92 -13.10 -1.25
N PHE A 181 8.54 -14.19 -1.94
CA PHE A 181 7.60 -15.17 -1.37
C PHE A 181 8.13 -15.90 -0.14
N LYS A 182 9.45 -16.19 -0.09
CA LYS A 182 10.08 -16.74 1.12
C LYS A 182 9.95 -15.76 2.30
N LYS A 183 10.16 -14.46 2.07
CA LYS A 183 10.01 -13.43 3.10
C LYS A 183 8.57 -13.24 3.54
N ILE A 184 7.63 -13.22 2.60
CA ILE A 184 6.18 -13.22 2.89
C ILE A 184 5.84 -14.37 3.84
N ARG A 185 6.27 -15.60 3.51
CA ARG A 185 6.03 -16.77 4.37
C ARG A 185 6.59 -16.61 5.78
N MET A 186 7.81 -16.06 5.91
CA MET A 186 8.46 -15.86 7.22
C MET A 186 7.73 -14.82 8.09
N LEU A 187 7.16 -13.79 7.46
CA LEU A 187 6.45 -12.71 8.14
C LEU A 187 4.96 -13.01 8.35
N SER A 188 4.45 -14.07 7.75
CA SER A 188 3.03 -14.46 7.86
C SER A 188 2.75 -15.17 9.17
N ARG A 189 1.66 -14.82 9.83
CA ARG A 189 1.09 -15.62 10.91
C ARG A 189 0.54 -16.95 10.39
N PRO A 190 0.47 -17.99 11.21
CA PRO A 190 -0.32 -19.17 10.89
C PRO A 190 -1.76 -18.78 10.53
N GLY A 191 -2.24 -19.19 9.35
CA GLY A 191 -3.57 -18.82 8.84
C GLY A 191 -3.66 -17.46 8.14
N ALA A 192 -2.55 -16.77 7.91
CA ALA A 192 -2.53 -15.56 7.09
C ALA A 192 -3.07 -15.82 5.67
N ARG A 193 -3.69 -14.83 5.08
CA ARG A 193 -4.28 -14.89 3.73
C ARG A 193 -3.68 -13.85 2.81
#